data_f3316d5ee4fb376719fc732086f17776
#
_entry.id   f3316d5ee4fb376719fc732086f17776
#
_cell.length_a   1.000
_cell.length_b   1.000
_cell.length_c   1.000
_cell.angle_alpha   90.00
_cell.angle_beta   90.00
_cell.angle_gamma   90.00
#
_symmetry.space_group_name_H-M   'P 1'
#
loop_
_entity.id
_entity.type
_entity.pdbx_description
1 polymer ?
#
loop_
_entity_poly.entity_id
_entity_poly.type
_entity_poly.pdbx_seq_one_letter_code
_entity_poly.pdbx_strand_id
1 'polypeptide(L)'
;MNTANRRVFLTQAAALSCGALWNDSTMAKSFGPVPVARPLESQLSGKSLLAKMKWLNEPGSAKQSAEQLVVTTKPKTDFWRKTFYDYVTDNGHFFFLPVTGDFTFESRVAGKYAALYDQAGLMVHIDSGNWLKCGLELVDGIGHASVVVTREFSDWSTVRGITTKEPLWWRIVRKGSSLEVLYSLDGKNFTSTRLGYLPLQAAVDTGIMCCSPEGSGFECTFDEIRLAQ
;
A
#
# COMPACT_ATOMS: atom_id res chain seq x y z
N MET A 1 -11.20 21.03 17.40
CA MET A 1 -9.95 20.98 16.63
C MET A 1 -10.31 21.12 15.18
N ASN A 2 -9.68 22.08 14.49
CA ASN A 2 -10.12 22.57 13.19
C ASN A 2 -10.01 21.53 12.07
N THR A 3 -11.10 21.22 11.41
CA THR A 3 -11.16 20.47 10.14
C THR A 3 -10.68 21.39 9.01
N ALA A 4 -9.38 21.65 8.94
CA ALA A 4 -8.81 22.46 7.88
C ALA A 4 -8.74 21.69 6.58
N ASN A 5 -9.48 22.15 5.63
CA ASN A 5 -9.72 21.72 4.27
C ASN A 5 -8.47 21.27 3.49
N ARG A 6 -8.38 19.99 3.16
CA ARG A 6 -7.49 19.42 2.11
C ARG A 6 -7.77 19.98 0.70
N ARG A 7 -8.76 20.87 0.53
CA ARG A 7 -9.26 21.29 -0.79
C ARG A 7 -8.39 22.28 -1.57
N VAL A 8 -7.27 22.78 -1.03
CA VAL A 8 -6.57 23.94 -1.64
C VAL A 8 -5.45 23.56 -2.62
N PHE A 9 -5.01 22.30 -2.70
CA PHE A 9 -3.82 21.95 -3.49
C PHE A 9 -4.07 21.45 -4.93
N LEU A 10 -5.30 21.31 -5.40
CA LEU A 10 -5.57 20.69 -6.71
C LEU A 10 -6.08 21.63 -7.82
N THR A 11 -6.14 22.94 -7.62
CA THR A 11 -6.65 23.86 -8.65
C THR A 11 -5.79 25.09 -8.85
N GLN A 12 -4.56 24.94 -9.37
CA GLN A 12 -3.88 25.97 -10.15
C GLN A 12 -2.63 25.39 -10.83
N ALA A 13 -2.81 24.73 -11.98
CA ALA A 13 -1.74 24.57 -12.95
C ALA A 13 -1.97 25.57 -14.06
N ALA A 14 -1.36 26.75 -13.95
CA ALA A 14 -1.26 27.71 -15.05
C ALA A 14 -0.18 27.24 -16.01
N ALA A 15 -0.54 27.02 -17.27
CA ALA A 15 0.36 26.71 -18.35
C ALA A 15 1.26 27.92 -18.65
N LEU A 16 2.55 27.79 -18.39
CA LEU A 16 3.59 28.67 -18.95
C LEU A 16 4.38 27.87 -19.98
N SER A 17 4.13 28.15 -21.26
CA SER A 17 4.94 27.67 -22.37
C SER A 17 6.25 28.44 -22.44
N CYS A 18 7.37 27.84 -22.08
CA CYS A 18 8.70 28.28 -22.44
C CYS A 18 9.32 27.26 -23.40
N GLY A 19 9.34 27.62 -24.68
CA GLY A 19 10.09 26.90 -25.69
C GLY A 19 11.59 27.12 -25.47
N ALA A 20 12.30 26.04 -25.11
CA ALA A 20 13.74 25.96 -25.26
C ALA A 20 14.04 24.67 -26.03
N LEU A 21 14.56 24.82 -27.24
CA LEU A 21 15.10 23.74 -28.04
C LEU A 21 16.36 23.17 -27.35
N TRP A 22 16.20 22.03 -26.69
CA TRP A 22 17.34 21.22 -26.29
C TRP A 22 17.46 20.07 -27.28
N ASN A 23 18.44 20.24 -28.16
CA ASN A 23 18.91 19.18 -29.04
C ASN A 23 20.03 18.47 -28.28
N ASP A 24 19.73 17.41 -27.59
CA ASP A 24 20.74 16.52 -27.03
C ASP A 24 20.32 15.06 -27.22
N SER A 25 20.87 14.52 -28.34
CA SER A 25 20.70 13.14 -28.77
C SER A 25 21.71 12.24 -28.05
N THR A 26 21.59 12.10 -26.74
CA THR A 26 22.35 11.07 -26.03
C THR A 26 21.54 10.51 -24.86
N MET A 27 21.20 9.21 -24.96
CA MET A 27 20.78 8.34 -23.88
C MET A 27 19.31 8.38 -23.46
N ALA A 28 18.38 8.28 -24.38
CA ALA A 28 17.15 7.56 -24.05
C ALA A 28 17.50 6.06 -23.97
N LYS A 29 17.97 5.58 -22.83
CA LYS A 29 17.88 4.16 -22.52
C LYS A 29 16.39 3.85 -22.52
N SER A 30 15.91 3.20 -23.58
CA SER A 30 14.59 2.63 -23.61
C SER A 30 14.51 1.72 -22.38
N PHE A 31 13.68 2.09 -21.41
CA PHE A 31 13.23 1.13 -20.43
C PHE A 31 12.50 0.07 -21.25
N GLY A 32 13.14 -1.09 -21.43
CA GLY A 32 12.49 -2.24 -22.03
C GLY A 32 11.19 -2.54 -21.30
N PRO A 33 10.25 -3.24 -21.93
CA PRO A 33 9.00 -3.61 -21.26
C PRO A 33 9.35 -4.22 -19.91
N VAL A 34 8.71 -3.69 -18.84
CA VAL A 34 8.83 -4.26 -17.50
C VAL A 34 8.59 -5.76 -17.64
N PRO A 35 9.51 -6.62 -17.21
CA PRO A 35 9.36 -8.06 -17.40
C PRO A 35 8.00 -8.46 -16.85
N VAL A 36 7.16 -9.07 -17.69
CA VAL A 36 5.90 -9.68 -17.27
C VAL A 36 6.25 -10.57 -16.09
N ALA A 37 5.70 -10.25 -14.92
CA ALA A 37 5.99 -10.97 -13.70
C ALA A 37 5.78 -12.46 -13.98
N ARG A 38 6.83 -13.29 -13.80
CA ARG A 38 6.70 -14.74 -13.89
C ARG A 38 5.59 -15.18 -12.94
N PRO A 39 4.83 -16.23 -13.29
CA PRO A 39 3.87 -16.79 -12.36
C PRO A 39 4.56 -17.01 -11.01
N LEU A 40 3.98 -16.49 -9.94
CA LEU A 40 4.53 -16.65 -8.60
C LEU A 40 4.52 -18.15 -8.28
N GLU A 41 5.68 -18.79 -8.24
CA GLU A 41 5.84 -20.06 -7.55
C GLU A 41 5.74 -19.74 -6.06
N SER A 42 4.51 -19.77 -5.52
CA SER A 42 4.29 -19.42 -4.13
C SER A 42 4.91 -20.49 -3.25
N GLN A 43 5.94 -20.15 -2.51
CA GLN A 43 6.50 -21.00 -1.47
C GLN A 43 5.58 -21.09 -0.24
N LEU A 44 4.82 -20.02 0.04
CA LEU A 44 3.85 -19.95 1.13
C LEU A 44 2.56 -19.24 0.67
N SER A 45 1.39 -19.80 1.03
CA SER A 45 0.08 -19.21 0.75
C SER A 45 -0.97 -19.64 1.77
N GLY A 46 -2.09 -18.92 1.82
CA GLY A 46 -3.25 -19.24 2.64
C GLY A 46 -2.89 -19.60 4.09
N LYS A 47 -3.42 -20.70 4.59
CA LYS A 47 -3.24 -21.15 5.99
C LYS A 47 -1.77 -21.27 6.41
N SER A 48 -0.90 -21.75 5.54
CA SER A 48 0.52 -21.96 5.85
C SER A 48 1.27 -20.64 6.05
N LEU A 49 0.89 -19.60 5.30
CA LEU A 49 1.44 -18.26 5.44
C LEU A 49 0.85 -17.55 6.65
N LEU A 50 -0.47 -17.54 6.79
CA LEU A 50 -1.18 -16.89 7.90
C LEU A 50 -0.72 -17.41 9.28
N ALA A 51 -0.43 -18.71 9.40
CA ALA A 51 0.04 -19.31 10.65
C ALA A 51 1.43 -18.82 11.10
N LYS A 52 2.21 -18.19 10.23
CA LYS A 52 3.54 -17.63 10.54
C LYS A 52 3.49 -16.12 10.83
N MET A 53 2.35 -15.50 10.62
CA MET A 53 2.17 -14.05 10.77
C MET A 53 1.74 -13.69 12.20
N LYS A 54 2.01 -12.47 12.61
CA LYS A 54 1.64 -11.90 13.90
C LYS A 54 1.19 -10.45 13.75
N TRP A 55 0.44 -9.94 14.71
CA TRP A 55 -0.02 -8.56 14.71
C TRP A 55 0.98 -7.59 15.34
N LEU A 56 1.20 -6.46 14.66
CA LEU A 56 1.52 -5.18 15.27
C LEU A 56 0.21 -4.40 15.35
N ASN A 57 -0.20 -4.01 16.57
CA ASN A 57 -1.47 -3.37 16.84
C ASN A 57 -2.68 -4.23 16.42
N GLU A 58 -3.11 -5.09 17.32
CA GLU A 58 -4.26 -5.97 17.08
C GLU A 58 -5.54 -5.19 16.73
N PRO A 59 -6.32 -5.65 15.72
CA PRO A 59 -7.57 -5.03 15.32
C PRO A 59 -8.69 -5.21 16.35
N GLY A 60 -9.87 -4.67 16.07
CA GLY A 60 -11.07 -4.88 16.87
C GLY A 60 -11.52 -6.34 16.84
N SER A 61 -11.42 -6.99 15.68
CA SER A 61 -11.56 -8.43 15.54
C SER A 61 -10.79 -8.94 14.31
N ALA A 62 -10.38 -10.22 14.38
CA ALA A 62 -9.79 -10.93 13.26
C ALA A 62 -10.33 -12.35 13.24
N LYS A 63 -10.92 -12.76 12.10
CA LYS A 63 -11.45 -14.11 11.88
C LYS A 63 -10.70 -14.74 10.73
N GLN A 64 -9.94 -15.78 11.05
CA GLN A 64 -9.13 -16.52 10.06
C GLN A 64 -9.82 -17.82 9.67
N SER A 65 -9.88 -18.08 8.38
CA SER A 65 -10.18 -19.39 7.79
C SER A 65 -8.93 -19.97 7.09
N ALA A 66 -9.09 -21.06 6.34
CA ALA A 66 -7.97 -21.66 5.62
C ALA A 66 -7.36 -20.72 4.57
N GLU A 67 -8.19 -19.94 3.89
CA GLU A 67 -7.80 -19.14 2.71
C GLU A 67 -8.05 -17.65 2.87
N GLN A 68 -8.65 -17.22 3.99
CA GLN A 68 -9.14 -15.86 4.15
C GLN A 68 -8.92 -15.35 5.57
N LEU A 69 -8.64 -14.05 5.67
CA LEU A 69 -8.64 -13.29 6.92
C LEU A 69 -9.64 -12.14 6.81
N VAL A 70 -10.64 -12.12 7.69
CA VAL A 70 -11.61 -11.02 7.81
C VAL A 70 -11.24 -10.21 9.05
N VAL A 71 -11.03 -8.91 8.87
CA VAL A 71 -10.59 -7.99 9.92
C VAL A 71 -11.60 -6.87 10.10
N THR A 72 -11.93 -6.54 11.35
CA THR A 72 -12.62 -5.29 11.69
C THR A 72 -11.62 -4.35 12.36
N THR A 73 -11.35 -3.21 11.75
CA THR A 73 -10.42 -2.23 12.29
C THR A 73 -10.96 -1.57 13.56
N LYS A 74 -10.06 -1.07 14.40
CA LYS A 74 -10.42 -0.13 15.47
C LYS A 74 -10.62 1.27 14.90
N PRO A 75 -11.39 2.13 15.56
CA PRO A 75 -11.53 3.53 15.18
C PRO A 75 -10.23 4.30 15.42
N LYS A 76 -10.03 5.37 14.63
CA LYS A 76 -8.93 6.32 14.79
C LYS A 76 -7.53 5.69 14.72
N THR A 77 -7.37 4.76 13.76
CA THR A 77 -6.10 4.06 13.52
C THR A 77 -5.47 4.53 12.21
N ASP A 78 -4.16 4.73 12.19
CA ASP A 78 -3.40 5.09 10.99
C ASP A 78 -1.91 4.75 11.15
N PHE A 79 -1.19 4.82 10.01
CA PHE A 79 0.26 5.00 9.91
C PHE A 79 0.52 6.29 9.15
N TRP A 80 1.00 7.33 9.85
CA TRP A 80 1.33 8.62 9.27
C TRP A 80 2.41 9.32 10.07
N ARG A 81 3.32 10.04 9.39
CA ARG A 81 4.38 10.80 10.06
C ARG A 81 4.52 12.19 9.45
N LYS A 82 4.34 13.20 10.28
CA LYS A 82 4.69 14.62 10.17
C LYS A 82 4.10 15.36 8.96
N THR A 83 4.34 14.90 7.74
CA THR A 83 4.04 15.63 6.50
C THR A 83 2.65 16.28 6.54
N PHE A 84 2.60 17.59 6.33
CA PHE A 84 1.43 18.47 6.30
C PHE A 84 0.67 18.59 7.64
N TYR A 85 0.51 17.52 8.41
CA TYR A 85 -0.34 17.51 9.62
C TYR A 85 0.44 17.68 10.92
N ASP A 86 1.77 17.60 10.87
CA ASP A 86 2.68 17.74 12.02
C ASP A 86 2.38 16.81 13.21
N TYR A 87 1.78 15.62 12.93
CA TYR A 87 1.58 14.57 13.93
C TYR A 87 2.20 13.24 13.49
N VAL A 88 2.30 12.33 14.46
CA VAL A 88 2.74 10.94 14.25
C VAL A 88 1.67 10.00 14.77
N THR A 89 1.27 9.04 13.95
CA THR A 89 0.36 7.96 14.31
C THR A 89 0.92 6.64 13.79
N ASP A 90 1.07 5.66 14.69
CA ASP A 90 1.64 4.33 14.40
C ASP A 90 0.74 3.23 15.00
N ASN A 91 -0.58 3.44 15.06
CA ASN A 91 -1.54 2.54 15.67
C ASN A 91 -2.40 1.76 14.65
N GLY A 92 -2.10 1.86 13.38
CA GLY A 92 -2.71 1.05 12.32
C GLY A 92 -2.46 -0.45 12.52
N HIS A 93 -3.31 -1.28 11.96
CA HIS A 93 -3.22 -2.74 12.10
C HIS A 93 -2.31 -3.31 11.03
N PHE A 94 -1.31 -4.07 11.43
CA PHE A 94 -0.36 -4.71 10.52
C PHE A 94 -0.17 -6.17 10.93
N PHE A 95 -0.56 -7.10 10.06
CA PHE A 95 -0.38 -8.55 10.25
C PHE A 95 0.74 -9.01 9.33
N PHE A 96 1.87 -9.46 9.89
CA PHE A 96 3.13 -9.56 9.18
C PHE A 96 3.97 -10.77 9.58
N LEU A 97 4.97 -11.03 8.74
CA LEU A 97 6.09 -11.91 9.04
C LEU A 97 7.40 -11.27 8.56
N PRO A 98 8.55 -11.60 9.17
CA PRO A 98 9.85 -11.19 8.66
C PRO A 98 10.21 -11.99 7.40
N VAL A 99 10.71 -11.28 6.37
CA VAL A 99 11.15 -11.86 5.10
C VAL A 99 12.54 -11.35 4.75
N THR A 100 13.44 -12.26 4.38
CA THR A 100 14.83 -11.94 4.03
C THR A 100 15.02 -11.98 2.52
N GLY A 101 15.80 -11.02 1.98
CA GLY A 101 16.15 -10.99 0.56
C GLY A 101 15.01 -10.45 -0.34
N ASP A 102 15.07 -10.79 -1.61
CA ASP A 102 14.07 -10.41 -2.60
C ASP A 102 12.80 -11.23 -2.40
N PHE A 103 11.64 -10.61 -2.61
CA PHE A 103 10.35 -11.30 -2.48
C PHE A 103 9.27 -10.63 -3.33
N THR A 104 8.21 -11.38 -3.52
CA THR A 104 6.91 -10.86 -3.96
C THR A 104 5.85 -11.22 -2.93
N PHE A 105 5.15 -10.22 -2.40
CA PHE A 105 4.01 -10.41 -1.50
C PHE A 105 2.74 -9.91 -2.17
N GLU A 106 1.69 -10.72 -2.16
CA GLU A 106 0.44 -10.42 -2.86
C GLU A 106 -0.77 -10.80 -2.01
N SER A 107 -1.85 -10.02 -2.13
CA SER A 107 -3.17 -10.39 -1.61
C SER A 107 -4.27 -9.74 -2.43
N ARG A 108 -5.41 -10.44 -2.54
CA ARG A 108 -6.68 -9.85 -2.96
C ARG A 108 -7.35 -9.23 -1.74
N VAL A 109 -7.80 -7.98 -1.88
CA VAL A 109 -8.30 -7.15 -0.79
C VAL A 109 -9.66 -6.58 -1.13
N ALA A 110 -10.63 -6.73 -0.23
CA ALA A 110 -11.93 -6.09 -0.29
C ALA A 110 -12.22 -5.37 1.03
N GLY A 111 -13.06 -4.32 1.01
CA GLY A 111 -13.41 -3.59 2.22
C GLY A 111 -14.78 -2.92 2.13
N LYS A 112 -15.46 -2.82 3.26
CA LYS A 112 -16.68 -2.02 3.42
C LYS A 112 -16.30 -0.58 3.79
N TYR A 113 -15.51 0.07 2.93
CA TYR A 113 -15.02 1.43 3.13
C TYR A 113 -16.18 2.40 3.30
N ALA A 114 -16.21 3.17 4.38
CA ALA A 114 -17.34 4.05 4.72
C ALA A 114 -16.90 5.45 5.12
N ALA A 115 -15.79 5.60 5.83
CA ALA A 115 -15.29 6.89 6.31
C ALA A 115 -14.07 7.35 5.51
N LEU A 116 -13.82 8.67 5.59
CA LEU A 116 -12.63 9.28 4.99
C LEU A 116 -11.36 8.58 5.49
N TYR A 117 -10.51 8.21 4.54
CA TYR A 117 -9.24 7.50 4.73
C TYR A 117 -9.35 6.06 5.25
N ASP A 118 -10.53 5.44 5.30
CA ASP A 118 -10.58 3.99 5.47
C ASP A 118 -9.71 3.34 4.40
N GLN A 119 -8.77 2.49 4.81
CA GLN A 119 -7.76 1.94 3.92
C GLN A 119 -7.40 0.50 4.29
N ALA A 120 -7.20 -0.32 3.26
CA ALA A 120 -6.73 -1.70 3.40
C ALA A 120 -5.84 -2.11 2.23
N GLY A 121 -4.78 -2.87 2.53
CA GLY A 121 -3.80 -3.30 1.54
C GLY A 121 -2.60 -3.99 2.15
N LEU A 122 -1.41 -3.67 1.64
CA LEU A 122 -0.14 -4.29 2.02
C LEU A 122 0.81 -3.29 2.66
N MET A 123 1.79 -3.81 3.41
CA MET A 123 2.83 -2.98 4.02
C MET A 123 4.17 -3.71 4.06
N VAL A 124 5.25 -2.94 3.91
CA VAL A 124 6.62 -3.30 4.27
C VAL A 124 7.08 -2.35 5.34
N HIS A 125 7.58 -2.88 6.45
CA HIS A 125 7.93 -2.12 7.63
C HIS A 125 9.34 -2.50 8.10
N ILE A 126 10.17 -1.51 8.39
CA ILE A 126 11.52 -1.66 8.94
C ILE A 126 11.48 -1.24 10.41
N ASP A 127 10.97 -0.05 10.67
CA ASP A 127 10.78 0.56 11.98
C ASP A 127 9.71 1.65 11.88
N SER A 128 9.39 2.32 12.99
CA SER A 128 8.36 3.36 13.05
C SER A 128 8.62 4.56 12.13
N GLY A 129 9.87 4.81 11.74
CA GLY A 129 10.27 5.90 10.85
C GLY A 129 10.42 5.50 9.38
N ASN A 130 10.48 4.20 9.09
CA ASN A 130 10.79 3.68 7.74
C ASN A 130 9.84 2.56 7.35
N TRP A 131 8.87 2.86 6.50
CA TRP A 131 7.89 1.90 6.01
C TRP A 131 7.25 2.34 4.69
N LEU A 132 6.67 1.39 3.98
CA LEU A 132 5.82 1.63 2.81
C LEU A 132 4.49 0.92 3.06
N LYS A 133 3.38 1.64 2.91
CA LYS A 133 2.03 1.06 2.86
C LYS A 133 1.40 1.34 1.50
N CYS A 134 0.58 0.42 1.02
CA CYS A 134 -0.21 0.59 -0.19
C CYS A 134 -1.56 -0.10 -0.03
N GLY A 135 -2.55 0.37 -0.76
CA GLY A 135 -3.89 -0.21 -0.71
C GLY A 135 -4.94 0.68 -1.33
N LEU A 136 -6.19 0.24 -1.27
CA LEU A 136 -7.30 1.10 -1.56
C LEU A 136 -7.56 2.00 -0.36
N GLU A 137 -7.66 3.31 -0.60
CA GLU A 137 -7.99 4.35 0.37
C GLU A 137 -9.21 5.11 -0.09
N LEU A 138 -10.20 5.30 0.79
CA LEU A 138 -11.40 6.07 0.51
C LEU A 138 -11.12 7.56 0.74
N VAL A 139 -11.14 8.38 -0.31
CA VAL A 139 -10.96 9.83 -0.23
C VAL A 139 -12.15 10.53 -0.86
N ASP A 140 -12.85 11.37 -0.10
CA ASP A 140 -14.05 12.09 -0.53
C ASP A 140 -15.12 11.19 -1.21
N GLY A 141 -15.31 9.97 -0.67
CA GLY A 141 -16.26 8.98 -1.19
C GLY A 141 -15.81 8.26 -2.46
N ILE A 142 -14.58 8.46 -2.90
CA ILE A 142 -13.99 7.85 -4.10
C ILE A 142 -12.80 6.98 -3.69
N GLY A 143 -12.72 5.77 -4.25
CA GLY A 143 -11.55 4.90 -4.04
C GLY A 143 -10.32 5.43 -4.77
N HIS A 144 -9.20 5.38 -4.08
CA HIS A 144 -7.89 5.72 -4.62
C HIS A 144 -6.95 4.54 -4.46
N ALA A 145 -6.21 4.19 -5.50
CA ALA A 145 -5.01 3.37 -5.32
C ALA A 145 -3.95 4.26 -4.66
N SER A 146 -3.66 3.99 -3.40
CA SER A 146 -2.82 4.81 -2.53
C SER A 146 -1.50 4.12 -2.22
N VAL A 147 -0.41 4.88 -2.24
CA VAL A 147 0.90 4.45 -1.76
C VAL A 147 1.50 5.54 -0.89
N VAL A 148 1.96 5.17 0.30
CA VAL A 148 2.71 6.04 1.19
C VAL A 148 4.08 5.43 1.43
N VAL A 149 5.14 6.17 1.12
CA VAL A 149 6.51 5.84 1.48
C VAL A 149 6.95 6.76 2.59
N THR A 150 7.33 6.21 3.73
CA THR A 150 7.78 6.99 4.88
C THR A 150 9.25 6.76 5.15
N ARG A 151 9.99 7.85 5.24
CA ARG A 151 11.36 7.97 5.74
C ARG A 151 11.39 9.20 6.64
N GLU A 152 11.00 9.01 7.90
CA GLU A 152 10.73 10.07 8.87
C GLU A 152 9.55 11.01 8.49
N PHE A 153 9.31 11.21 7.21
CA PHE A 153 8.20 11.97 6.65
C PHE A 153 7.42 11.10 5.68
N SER A 154 6.09 11.12 5.77
CA SER A 154 5.21 10.38 4.87
C SER A 154 5.10 11.08 3.52
N ASP A 155 5.39 10.37 2.44
CA ASP A 155 5.29 10.78 1.05
C ASP A 155 4.15 10.00 0.39
N TRP A 156 3.03 10.68 0.15
CA TRP A 156 1.77 10.09 -0.29
C TRP A 156 1.49 10.35 -1.77
N SER A 157 1.14 9.30 -2.50
CA SER A 157 0.71 9.36 -3.89
C SER A 157 -0.55 8.55 -4.11
N THR A 158 -1.43 9.01 -5.01
CA THR A 158 -2.71 8.36 -5.30
C THR A 158 -3.05 8.34 -6.78
N VAL A 159 -3.75 7.27 -7.20
CA VAL A 159 -4.48 7.19 -8.47
C VAL A 159 -5.96 7.16 -8.15
N ARG A 160 -6.67 8.22 -8.56
CA ARG A 160 -8.11 8.40 -8.27
C ARG A 160 -8.99 7.55 -9.17
N GLY A 161 -10.16 7.17 -8.68
CA GLY A 161 -11.23 6.57 -9.50
C GLY A 161 -11.22 5.05 -9.52
N ILE A 162 -10.58 4.45 -8.50
CA ILE A 162 -10.64 3.00 -8.32
C ILE A 162 -11.97 2.61 -7.67
N THR A 163 -12.59 1.54 -8.15
CA THR A 163 -13.83 1.02 -7.55
C THR A 163 -13.61 0.56 -6.12
N THR A 164 -14.58 0.84 -5.25
CA THR A 164 -14.60 0.32 -3.87
C THR A 164 -15.52 -0.91 -3.73
N LYS A 165 -16.22 -1.28 -4.80
CA LYS A 165 -17.24 -2.35 -4.79
C LYS A 165 -16.66 -3.73 -5.05
N GLU A 166 -15.57 -3.78 -5.82
CA GLU A 166 -14.93 -5.02 -6.25
C GLU A 166 -13.60 -5.19 -5.52
N PRO A 167 -13.21 -6.43 -5.23
CA PRO A 167 -11.88 -6.71 -4.68
C PRO A 167 -10.78 -6.28 -5.64
N LEU A 168 -9.63 -5.91 -5.08
CA LEU A 168 -8.42 -5.56 -5.81
C LEU A 168 -7.27 -6.45 -5.40
N TRP A 169 -6.43 -6.85 -6.34
CA TRP A 169 -5.16 -7.50 -6.04
C TRP A 169 -4.09 -6.44 -5.85
N TRP A 170 -3.37 -6.54 -4.76
CA TRP A 170 -2.22 -5.72 -4.44
C TRP A 170 -0.98 -6.58 -4.43
N ARG A 171 0.11 -6.04 -4.96
CA ARG A 171 1.40 -6.72 -5.03
C ARG A 171 2.53 -5.76 -4.67
N ILE A 172 3.45 -6.22 -3.81
CA ILE A 172 4.72 -5.57 -3.54
C ILE A 172 5.83 -6.51 -4.00
N VAL A 173 6.72 -6.00 -4.84
CA VAL A 173 7.92 -6.71 -5.29
C VAL A 173 9.15 -6.01 -4.72
N ARG A 174 9.90 -6.71 -3.88
CA ARG A 174 11.22 -6.29 -3.44
C ARG A 174 12.26 -6.83 -4.40
N LYS A 175 13.13 -5.95 -4.90
CA LYS A 175 14.33 -6.33 -5.66
C LYS A 175 15.50 -5.45 -5.23
N GLY A 176 16.44 -6.03 -4.49
CA GLY A 176 17.53 -5.29 -3.89
C GLY A 176 17.03 -4.17 -2.97
N SER A 177 17.33 -2.91 -3.30
CA SER A 177 16.90 -1.72 -2.54
C SER A 177 15.57 -1.13 -3.00
N SER A 178 14.92 -1.69 -4.01
CA SER A 178 13.66 -1.18 -4.55
C SER A 178 12.44 -1.95 -4.04
N LEU A 179 11.33 -1.24 -3.91
CA LEU A 179 9.99 -1.77 -3.68
C LEU A 179 9.09 -1.28 -4.82
N GLU A 180 8.63 -2.19 -5.66
CA GLU A 180 7.62 -1.87 -6.66
C GLU A 180 6.24 -2.24 -6.13
N VAL A 181 5.30 -1.29 -6.23
CA VAL A 181 3.90 -1.47 -5.85
C VAL A 181 3.04 -1.55 -7.10
N LEU A 182 2.24 -2.59 -7.18
CA LEU A 182 1.31 -2.82 -8.28
C LEU A 182 -0.08 -3.15 -7.74
N TYR A 183 -1.11 -2.81 -8.52
CA TYR A 183 -2.47 -3.29 -8.31
C TYR A 183 -3.05 -3.92 -9.58
N SER A 184 -4.09 -4.72 -9.42
CA SER A 184 -4.83 -5.32 -10.52
C SER A 184 -6.33 -5.38 -10.21
N LEU A 185 -7.16 -5.21 -11.25
CA LEU A 185 -8.61 -5.34 -11.19
C LEU A 185 -9.08 -6.77 -11.46
N ASP A 186 -8.22 -7.61 -12.05
CA ASP A 186 -8.56 -8.96 -12.52
C ASP A 186 -7.62 -10.07 -12.02
N GLY A 187 -6.60 -9.69 -11.22
CA GLY A 187 -5.58 -10.60 -10.70
C GLY A 187 -4.57 -11.09 -11.74
N LYS A 188 -4.63 -10.58 -12.98
CA LYS A 188 -3.78 -11.01 -14.12
C LYS A 188 -2.97 -9.84 -14.66
N ASN A 189 -3.63 -8.74 -14.94
CA ASN A 189 -3.02 -7.54 -15.51
C ASN A 189 -2.71 -6.56 -14.39
N PHE A 190 -1.42 -6.43 -14.04
CA PHE A 190 -0.96 -5.55 -12.96
C PHE A 190 -0.47 -4.22 -13.50
N THR A 191 -0.90 -3.14 -12.85
CA THR A 191 -0.47 -1.77 -13.14
C THR A 191 0.48 -1.32 -12.04
N SER A 192 1.70 -0.90 -12.40
CA SER A 192 2.66 -0.32 -11.47
C SER A 192 2.19 1.07 -11.06
N THR A 193 2.12 1.32 -9.75
CA THR A 193 1.73 2.62 -9.16
C THR A 193 2.91 3.37 -8.60
N ARG A 194 3.93 2.66 -8.16
CA ARG A 194 5.13 3.27 -7.60
C ARG A 194 6.32 2.32 -7.64
N LEU A 195 7.48 2.87 -7.97
CA LEU A 195 8.78 2.30 -7.64
C LEU A 195 9.39 3.16 -6.54
N GLY A 196 9.46 2.60 -5.34
CA GLY A 196 9.92 3.29 -4.13
C GLY A 196 11.25 2.76 -3.62
N TYR A 197 11.90 3.58 -2.78
CA TYR A 197 13.11 3.22 -2.05
C TYR A 197 12.85 3.33 -0.53
N LEU A 198 13.30 2.32 0.19
CA LEU A 198 13.49 2.35 1.64
C LEU A 198 14.93 1.92 1.97
N PRO A 199 15.47 2.26 3.14
CA PRO A 199 16.78 1.78 3.61
C PRO A 199 16.67 0.30 4.05
N LEU A 200 16.34 -0.59 3.07
CA LEU A 200 15.99 -1.99 3.31
C LEU A 200 17.16 -2.73 3.96
N GLN A 201 16.87 -3.39 5.07
CA GLN A 201 17.76 -4.34 5.73
C GLN A 201 17.68 -5.72 5.06
N ALA A 202 18.55 -6.66 5.48
CA ALA A 202 18.49 -8.02 4.98
C ALA A 202 17.11 -8.65 5.19
N ALA A 203 16.55 -8.51 6.40
CA ALA A 203 15.18 -8.87 6.71
C ALA A 203 14.32 -7.61 6.89
N VAL A 204 13.06 -7.67 6.44
CA VAL A 204 12.04 -6.65 6.65
C VAL A 204 10.72 -7.34 7.00
N ASP A 205 9.87 -6.67 7.75
CA ASP A 205 8.51 -7.15 8.00
C ASP A 205 7.62 -6.82 6.79
N THR A 206 6.90 -7.82 6.27
CA THR A 206 5.93 -7.63 5.18
C THR A 206 4.62 -8.33 5.48
N GLY A 207 3.52 -7.78 5.03
CA GLY A 207 2.21 -8.34 5.30
C GLY A 207 1.05 -7.45 4.87
N ILE A 208 -0.10 -7.70 5.48
CA ILE A 208 -1.34 -6.98 5.23
C ILE A 208 -1.55 -5.86 6.25
N MET A 209 -2.17 -4.76 5.80
CA MET A 209 -2.39 -3.57 6.60
C MET A 209 -3.83 -3.07 6.42
N CYS A 210 -4.44 -2.54 7.51
CA CYS A 210 -5.70 -1.80 7.44
C CYS A 210 -5.80 -0.74 8.54
N CYS A 211 -6.48 0.38 8.24
CA CYS A 211 -6.66 1.53 9.13
C CYS A 211 -7.99 2.21 8.90
N SER A 212 -8.55 2.83 9.94
CA SER A 212 -9.75 3.69 9.90
C SER A 212 -9.45 5.01 10.59
N PRO A 213 -8.78 5.98 9.91
CA PRO A 213 -8.30 7.21 10.54
C PRO A 213 -9.42 8.11 11.04
N GLU A 214 -10.46 8.32 10.25
CA GLU A 214 -11.58 9.20 10.60
C GLU A 214 -12.85 8.45 11.01
N GLY A 215 -12.92 7.14 10.71
CA GLY A 215 -14.08 6.31 10.95
C GLY A 215 -14.19 5.74 12.36
N SER A 216 -15.27 4.97 12.55
CA SER A 216 -15.52 4.15 13.73
C SER A 216 -14.97 2.72 13.58
N GLY A 217 -14.22 2.46 12.55
CA GLY A 217 -13.77 1.15 12.09
C GLY A 217 -14.62 0.62 10.93
N PHE A 218 -14.04 -0.29 10.13
CA PHE A 218 -14.72 -0.96 9.03
C PHE A 218 -14.22 -2.40 8.89
N GLU A 219 -14.99 -3.22 8.16
CA GLU A 219 -14.61 -4.59 7.87
C GLU A 219 -13.88 -4.67 6.54
N CYS A 220 -12.74 -5.36 6.53
CA CYS A 220 -12.00 -5.69 5.32
C CYS A 220 -11.62 -7.17 5.29
N THR A 221 -11.44 -7.68 4.08
CA THR A 221 -11.17 -9.09 3.80
C THR A 221 -9.91 -9.19 2.97
N PHE A 222 -9.05 -10.14 3.37
CA PHE A 222 -7.83 -10.49 2.65
C PHE A 222 -7.88 -11.97 2.30
N ASP A 223 -7.73 -12.28 1.02
CA ASP A 223 -7.61 -13.64 0.52
C ASP A 223 -6.57 -13.73 -0.60
N GLU A 224 -6.39 -14.92 -1.17
CA GLU A 224 -5.33 -15.19 -2.14
C GLU A 224 -3.95 -14.66 -1.69
N ILE A 225 -3.69 -14.74 -0.37
CA ILE A 225 -2.45 -14.22 0.23
C ILE A 225 -1.30 -15.14 -0.15
N ARG A 226 -0.25 -14.58 -0.77
CA ARG A 226 0.89 -15.32 -1.31
C ARG A 226 2.19 -14.61 -1.02
N LEU A 227 3.21 -15.39 -0.70
CA LEU A 227 4.60 -14.94 -0.58
C LEU A 227 5.49 -15.85 -1.41
N ALA A 228 6.25 -15.27 -2.33
CA ALA A 228 7.28 -15.94 -3.12
C ALA A 228 8.65 -15.30 -2.91
N GLN A 229 9.69 -16.13 -2.90
CA GLN A 229 11.10 -15.74 -2.80
C GLN A 229 11.91 -16.39 -3.93
#